data_e7a902246b6715d7db5f1e1c5ac05eff
#
_entry.id   e7a902246b6715d7db5f1e1c5ac05eff
#
_cell.length_a   1.000
_cell.length_b   1.000
_cell.length_c   1.000
_cell.angle_alpha   90.00
_cell.angle_beta   90.00
_cell.angle_gamma   90.00
#
_symmetry.space_group_name_H-M   'P 1'
#
loop_
_entity.id
_entity.type
_entity.pdbx_description
1 polymer ?
#
loop_
_entity_poly.entity_id
_entity_poly.type
_entity_poly.pdbx_seq_one_letter_code
_entity_poly.pdbx_strand_id
1 'polypeptide(L)'
;MAILTNTRSCVTVLAFLSLLFSFSIHAQNTIAPFQTWTDVVRTKPYAESQGVYDNVMTVRRWILTRSEHCTERNRHVLFDMRGNFLDFIEDASDSLQTQQKLNQTRQGMAQQGRVHAWVEGNANTIGYPFAIRCHQPYVDLSLAVSRYLGEHPDGRLSGNWNGISVGTPKNQASLHDVLQTVYKRRVQQKRISLPSNLLPDLAGMLIIESGGVREAKSKANARGILQLTPTALKDCGVPANKHLHRIAQVDCALWLFERNHRMLQPVFLARFGHLPEEKREQVYRLLLIQAYHGGPGRVRSLLTDEEFSKPAAYFAAHHEQFSAGDIAFGMVFHNLGRNRLGFASLYYTADIRIAQQMLASRNIANLASLQQSHLLTSL
;
A
#
# COMPACT_ATOMS: atom_id res chain seq x y z
N MET A 1 92.68 -34.14 26.29
CA MET A 1 92.69 -35.01 27.47
C MET A 1 91.32 -34.99 28.09
N ALA A 2 90.63 -36.13 27.91
CA ALA A 2 89.59 -36.77 28.75
C ALA A 2 88.52 -35.86 29.37
N ILE A 3 87.29 -36.25 29.55
CA ILE A 3 86.63 -37.57 29.66
C ILE A 3 85.13 -37.37 29.34
N LEU A 4 84.57 -38.36 28.66
CA LEU A 4 83.13 -38.60 28.46
C LEU A 4 82.41 -38.82 29.80
N THR A 5 81.15 -38.34 29.94
CA THR A 5 80.10 -39.10 30.61
C THR A 5 78.76 -38.90 29.96
N ASN A 6 78.22 -40.00 29.64
CA ASN A 6 76.94 -40.27 28.97
C ASN A 6 75.82 -40.36 30.03
N THR A 7 74.76 -39.64 29.88
CA THR A 7 73.48 -39.93 30.62
C THR A 7 72.33 -39.89 29.68
N ARG A 8 71.72 -41.06 29.46
CA ARG A 8 70.46 -41.29 28.78
C ARG A 8 69.35 -40.74 29.63
N SER A 9 68.54 -39.84 29.05
CA SER A 9 67.26 -39.49 29.60
C SER A 9 66.14 -39.99 28.67
N CYS A 10 65.32 -40.84 29.26
CA CYS A 10 64.08 -41.40 28.70
C CYS A 10 63.07 -40.26 28.48
N VAL A 11 62.68 -39.98 27.25
CA VAL A 11 61.64 -39.09 26.97
C VAL A 11 60.34 -39.91 26.83
N THR A 12 59.49 -39.82 27.86
CA THR A 12 58.12 -40.36 27.83
C THR A 12 57.24 -39.43 26.97
N VAL A 13 56.80 -39.92 25.82
CA VAL A 13 55.81 -39.22 24.96
C VAL A 13 54.46 -39.44 25.59
N LEU A 14 53.90 -38.41 26.23
CA LEU A 14 52.51 -38.32 26.62
C LEU A 14 51.70 -37.83 25.39
N ALA A 15 50.98 -38.74 24.77
CA ALA A 15 49.98 -38.41 23.73
C ALA A 15 48.76 -37.77 24.40
N PHE A 16 48.61 -36.43 24.29
CA PHE A 16 47.40 -35.74 24.63
C PHE A 16 46.42 -35.93 23.48
N LEU A 17 45.40 -36.82 23.67
CA LEU A 17 44.23 -36.93 22.86
C LEU A 17 43.30 -35.75 23.19
N SER A 18 43.42 -34.63 22.46
CA SER A 18 42.45 -33.52 22.53
C SER A 18 41.18 -33.93 21.79
N LEU A 19 40.18 -34.40 22.54
CA LEU A 19 38.81 -34.50 22.08
C LEU A 19 38.28 -33.07 21.84
N LEU A 20 38.29 -32.63 20.57
CA LEU A 20 37.56 -31.47 20.13
C LEU A 20 36.07 -31.80 20.15
N PHE A 21 35.41 -31.54 21.28
CA PHE A 21 33.95 -31.42 21.31
C PHE A 21 33.60 -30.16 20.58
N SER A 22 33.23 -30.29 19.30
CA SER A 22 32.56 -29.24 18.55
C SER A 22 31.16 -29.03 19.15
N PHE A 23 31.06 -28.13 20.12
CA PHE A 23 29.79 -27.59 20.52
C PHE A 23 29.26 -26.74 19.35
N SER A 24 28.41 -27.36 18.55
CA SER A 24 27.54 -26.60 17.67
C SER A 24 26.60 -25.80 18.58
N ILE A 25 26.97 -24.56 18.86
CA ILE A 25 26.04 -23.58 19.45
C ILE A 25 25.00 -23.30 18.39
N HIS A 26 23.92 -24.09 18.39
CA HIS A 26 22.68 -23.65 17.78
C HIS A 26 22.23 -22.45 18.62
N ALA A 27 22.54 -21.26 18.14
CA ALA A 27 21.91 -20.05 18.64
C ALA A 27 20.41 -20.22 18.35
N GLN A 28 19.68 -20.79 19.32
CA GLN A 28 18.25 -20.65 19.35
C GLN A 28 18.00 -19.14 19.48
N ASN A 29 17.63 -18.49 18.39
CA ASN A 29 17.05 -17.17 18.41
C ASN A 29 15.71 -17.27 19.17
N THR A 30 15.81 -17.36 20.49
CA THR A 30 14.67 -17.18 21.38
C THR A 30 14.25 -15.72 21.27
N ILE A 31 13.27 -15.46 20.42
CA ILE A 31 12.61 -14.16 20.33
C ILE A 31 12.03 -13.87 21.71
N ALA A 32 12.37 -12.71 22.27
CA ALA A 32 11.85 -12.29 23.55
C ALA A 32 10.31 -12.42 23.56
N PRO A 33 9.67 -12.99 24.60
CA PRO A 33 8.28 -13.43 24.60
C PRO A 33 7.23 -12.32 24.43
N PHE A 34 7.62 -11.06 24.17
CA PHE A 34 6.75 -9.90 24.02
C PHE A 34 7.07 -9.00 22.80
N GLN A 35 7.82 -9.50 21.82
CA GLN A 35 8.12 -8.71 20.64
C GLN A 35 6.87 -8.57 19.77
N THR A 36 6.44 -7.33 19.49
CA THR A 36 5.35 -7.06 18.55
C THR A 36 5.90 -7.00 17.12
N TRP A 37 5.03 -7.21 16.12
CA TRP A 37 5.44 -7.05 14.72
C TRP A 37 5.97 -5.63 14.42
N THR A 38 5.50 -4.61 15.15
CA THR A 38 6.00 -3.23 15.03
C THR A 38 7.43 -3.07 15.54
N ASP A 39 7.85 -3.88 16.52
CA ASP A 39 9.23 -3.89 16.98
C ASP A 39 10.15 -4.52 15.94
N VAL A 40 9.69 -5.61 15.30
CA VAL A 40 10.39 -6.23 14.16
C VAL A 40 10.63 -5.21 13.04
N VAL A 41 9.61 -4.44 12.68
CA VAL A 41 9.71 -3.40 11.63
C VAL A 41 10.65 -2.26 12.03
N ARG A 42 10.52 -1.76 13.27
CA ARG A 42 11.28 -0.59 13.74
C ARG A 42 12.77 -0.84 13.90
N THR A 43 13.17 -2.08 14.15
CA THR A 43 14.59 -2.45 14.30
C THR A 43 15.32 -2.65 12.97
N LYS A 44 14.60 -2.59 11.84
CA LYS A 44 15.20 -2.80 10.54
C LYS A 44 15.89 -1.56 9.99
N PRO A 45 17.06 -1.72 9.37
CA PRO A 45 17.74 -0.64 8.64
C PRO A 45 16.85 -0.08 7.53
N TYR A 46 16.86 1.23 7.32
CA TYR A 46 16.09 1.88 6.23
C TYR A 46 16.51 1.39 4.85
N ALA A 47 17.76 0.97 4.70
CA ALA A 47 18.30 0.40 3.46
C ALA A 47 17.54 -0.87 2.99
N GLU A 48 16.94 -1.63 3.91
CA GLU A 48 16.15 -2.82 3.56
C GLU A 48 14.85 -2.49 2.80
N SER A 49 14.45 -1.20 2.73
CA SER A 49 13.29 -0.77 1.94
C SER A 49 13.53 -0.77 0.42
N GLN A 50 14.75 -0.99 -0.04
CA GLN A 50 15.06 -1.03 -1.48
C GLN A 50 14.35 -2.18 -2.18
N GLY A 51 13.56 -1.89 -3.22
CA GLY A 51 12.80 -2.85 -4.03
C GLY A 51 11.54 -3.41 -3.34
N VAL A 52 11.25 -2.98 -2.10
CA VAL A 52 10.10 -3.50 -1.33
C VAL A 52 8.77 -3.08 -1.96
N TYR A 53 8.69 -1.87 -2.49
CA TYR A 53 7.44 -1.38 -3.08
C TYR A 53 6.98 -2.24 -4.26
N ASP A 54 7.89 -2.63 -5.15
CA ASP A 54 7.55 -3.47 -6.31
C ASP A 54 7.13 -4.89 -5.90
N ASN A 55 7.76 -5.45 -4.86
CA ASN A 55 7.36 -6.72 -4.29
C ASN A 55 5.94 -6.66 -3.72
N VAL A 56 5.63 -5.60 -2.96
CA VAL A 56 4.29 -5.37 -2.40
C VAL A 56 3.27 -5.15 -3.52
N MET A 57 3.62 -4.39 -4.57
CA MET A 57 2.81 -4.22 -5.76
C MET A 57 2.47 -5.57 -6.41
N THR A 58 3.42 -6.49 -6.48
CA THR A 58 3.21 -7.83 -7.03
C THR A 58 2.20 -8.62 -6.21
N VAL A 59 2.40 -8.72 -4.89
CA VAL A 59 1.48 -9.42 -3.98
C VAL A 59 0.07 -8.79 -4.02
N ARG A 60 -0.01 -7.45 -4.01
CA ARG A 60 -1.30 -6.75 -4.09
C ARG A 60 -2.01 -6.97 -5.43
N ARG A 61 -1.25 -7.03 -6.53
CA ARG A 61 -1.81 -7.33 -7.85
C ARG A 61 -2.46 -8.70 -7.88
N TRP A 62 -1.83 -9.76 -7.37
CA TRP A 62 -2.44 -11.08 -7.26
C TRP A 62 -3.80 -11.03 -6.55
N ILE A 63 -3.88 -10.30 -5.44
CA ILE A 63 -5.10 -10.16 -4.64
C ILE A 63 -6.18 -9.39 -5.41
N LEU A 64 -5.83 -8.24 -5.97
CA LEU A 64 -6.79 -7.33 -6.61
C LEU A 64 -7.28 -7.83 -7.97
N THR A 65 -6.43 -8.53 -8.71
CA THR A 65 -6.79 -9.11 -10.02
C THR A 65 -7.19 -10.57 -9.92
N ARG A 66 -7.10 -11.17 -8.74
CA ARG A 66 -7.35 -12.60 -8.49
C ARG A 66 -6.54 -13.49 -9.44
N SER A 67 -5.26 -13.23 -9.51
CA SER A 67 -4.31 -14.00 -10.29
C SER A 67 -3.33 -14.76 -9.38
N GLU A 68 -2.54 -15.64 -9.96
CA GLU A 68 -1.52 -16.43 -9.28
C GLU A 68 -2.08 -17.16 -8.03
N HIS A 69 -1.47 -16.93 -6.87
CA HIS A 69 -1.88 -17.58 -5.60
C HIS A 69 -3.23 -17.08 -5.05
N CYS A 70 -3.82 -16.06 -5.63
CA CYS A 70 -5.09 -15.47 -5.22
C CYS A 70 -6.24 -15.72 -6.20
N THR A 71 -6.15 -16.75 -7.05
CA THR A 71 -7.25 -17.18 -7.92
C THR A 71 -8.47 -17.64 -7.11
N GLU A 72 -8.25 -18.24 -5.95
CA GLU A 72 -9.27 -18.72 -5.03
C GLU A 72 -9.49 -17.75 -3.87
N ARG A 73 -10.72 -17.73 -3.32
CA ARG A 73 -11.12 -16.76 -2.31
C ARG A 73 -10.70 -17.11 -0.89
N ASN A 74 -10.53 -18.41 -0.62
CA ASN A 74 -10.27 -18.96 0.72
C ASN A 74 -8.79 -19.13 1.02
N ARG A 75 -7.94 -18.16 0.57
CA ARG A 75 -6.49 -18.20 0.75
C ARG A 75 -5.96 -16.93 1.37
N HIS A 76 -4.81 -17.07 2.04
CA HIS A 76 -3.93 -15.98 2.46
C HIS A 76 -2.58 -16.12 1.76
N VAL A 77 -2.03 -14.99 1.34
CA VAL A 77 -0.64 -14.87 0.88
C VAL A 77 0.22 -14.46 2.07
N LEU A 78 1.24 -15.26 2.39
CA LEU A 78 2.30 -14.86 3.32
C LEU A 78 3.44 -14.21 2.57
N PHE A 79 3.98 -13.12 3.15
CA PHE A 79 5.12 -12.41 2.61
C PHE A 79 6.02 -11.87 3.74
N ASP A 80 7.29 -11.66 3.42
CA ASP A 80 8.25 -11.09 4.35
C ASP A 80 8.21 -9.56 4.41
N MET A 81 9.08 -8.95 5.21
CA MET A 81 9.17 -7.50 5.35
C MET A 81 9.61 -6.79 4.07
N ARG A 82 10.26 -7.49 3.15
CA ARG A 82 10.63 -6.99 1.84
C ARG A 82 9.56 -7.21 0.78
N GLY A 83 8.36 -7.67 1.18
CA GLY A 83 7.26 -7.98 0.29
C GLY A 83 7.48 -9.24 -0.57
N ASN A 84 8.55 -10.03 -0.33
CA ASN A 84 8.76 -11.28 -1.05
C ASN A 84 7.69 -12.29 -0.67
N PHE A 85 7.14 -12.96 -1.67
CA PHE A 85 6.23 -14.09 -1.47
C PHE A 85 6.95 -15.22 -0.73
N LEU A 86 6.33 -15.73 0.32
CA LEU A 86 6.84 -16.87 1.10
C LEU A 86 6.04 -18.14 0.86
N ASP A 87 4.71 -18.03 0.97
CA ASP A 87 3.79 -19.16 0.85
C ASP A 87 2.34 -18.68 0.71
N PHE A 88 1.43 -19.60 0.39
CA PHE A 88 0.00 -19.37 0.53
C PHE A 88 -0.59 -20.37 1.54
N ILE A 89 -1.65 -19.96 2.21
CA ILE A 89 -2.34 -20.79 3.21
C ILE A 89 -3.83 -20.75 2.92
N GLU A 90 -4.42 -21.92 2.78
CA GLU A 90 -5.87 -22.04 2.69
C GLU A 90 -6.53 -21.80 4.04
N ASP A 91 -7.66 -21.09 4.03
CA ASP A 91 -8.47 -20.87 5.20
C ASP A 91 -8.92 -22.23 5.79
N ALA A 92 -9.00 -22.31 7.10
CA ALA A 92 -9.65 -23.40 7.80
C ALA A 92 -11.18 -23.16 7.90
N SER A 93 -11.89 -24.03 8.60
CA SER A 93 -13.34 -23.95 8.72
C SER A 93 -13.88 -22.65 9.34
N ASP A 94 -13.07 -22.03 10.19
CA ASP A 94 -13.37 -20.76 10.85
C ASP A 94 -12.15 -19.86 11.00
N SER A 95 -12.37 -18.62 11.45
CA SER A 95 -11.33 -17.61 11.58
C SER A 95 -10.28 -17.93 12.65
N LEU A 96 -10.70 -18.64 13.74
CA LEU A 96 -9.79 -19.01 14.82
C LEU A 96 -8.82 -20.10 14.35
N GLN A 97 -9.33 -21.14 13.71
CA GLN A 97 -8.52 -22.22 13.16
C GLN A 97 -7.62 -21.72 12.03
N THR A 98 -8.10 -20.79 11.18
CA THR A 98 -7.28 -20.12 10.17
C THR A 98 -6.13 -19.37 10.82
N GLN A 99 -6.37 -18.63 11.90
CA GLN A 99 -5.32 -17.90 12.62
C GLN A 99 -4.30 -18.86 13.28
N GLN A 100 -4.76 -19.97 13.85
CA GLN A 100 -3.88 -21.01 14.39
C GLN A 100 -2.97 -21.60 13.32
N LYS A 101 -3.53 -21.94 12.15
CA LYS A 101 -2.77 -22.43 10.99
C LYS A 101 -1.73 -21.42 10.51
N LEU A 102 -2.09 -20.13 10.46
CA LEU A 102 -1.16 -19.04 10.14
C LEU A 102 -0.01 -18.95 11.15
N ASN A 103 -0.27 -19.09 12.44
CA ASN A 103 0.76 -19.06 13.47
C ASN A 103 1.69 -20.27 13.38
N GLN A 104 1.16 -21.47 13.22
CA GLN A 104 1.95 -22.69 13.04
C GLN A 104 2.87 -22.58 11.82
N THR A 105 2.38 -22.06 10.70
CA THR A 105 3.19 -21.86 9.48
C THR A 105 4.31 -20.85 9.72
N ARG A 106 4.02 -19.71 10.38
CA ARG A 106 5.04 -18.69 10.72
C ARG A 106 6.13 -19.27 11.61
N GLN A 107 5.73 -20.04 12.65
CA GLN A 107 6.66 -20.71 13.55
C GLN A 107 7.53 -21.72 12.79
N GLY A 108 6.95 -22.53 11.93
CA GLY A 108 7.68 -23.48 11.10
C GLY A 108 8.69 -22.81 10.18
N MET A 109 8.32 -21.67 9.56
CA MET A 109 9.23 -20.87 8.73
C MET A 109 10.42 -20.32 9.55
N ALA A 110 10.18 -19.86 10.77
CA ALA A 110 11.23 -19.37 11.66
C ALA A 110 12.19 -20.50 12.08
N GLN A 111 11.66 -21.69 12.43
CA GLN A 111 12.45 -22.85 12.77
C GLN A 111 13.33 -23.34 11.60
N GLN A 112 12.84 -23.19 10.37
CA GLN A 112 13.58 -23.51 9.14
C GLN A 112 14.58 -22.42 8.71
N GLY A 113 14.68 -21.32 9.45
CA GLY A 113 15.54 -20.18 9.08
C GLY A 113 15.07 -19.40 7.84
N ARG A 114 13.82 -19.62 7.38
CA ARG A 114 13.25 -18.90 6.22
C ARG A 114 12.90 -17.45 6.53
N VAL A 115 12.69 -17.12 7.78
CA VAL A 115 12.44 -15.76 8.27
C VAL A 115 13.30 -15.46 9.49
N HIS A 116 13.77 -14.22 9.63
CA HIS A 116 14.65 -13.81 10.74
C HIS A 116 13.91 -13.64 12.09
N ALA A 117 12.58 -13.49 12.03
CA ALA A 117 11.72 -13.39 13.21
C ALA A 117 10.32 -13.90 12.85
N TRP A 118 9.58 -14.31 13.86
CA TRP A 118 8.15 -14.50 13.72
C TRP A 118 7.43 -13.91 14.93
N VAL A 119 6.20 -13.47 14.73
CA VAL A 119 5.33 -12.92 15.77
C VAL A 119 3.96 -13.55 15.62
N GLU A 120 3.42 -14.09 16.69
CA GLU A 120 2.08 -14.66 16.71
C GLU A 120 1.02 -13.60 16.45
N GLY A 121 0.07 -13.92 15.57
CA GLY A 121 -1.11 -13.10 15.33
C GLY A 121 -2.32 -13.63 16.08
N ASN A 122 -3.31 -12.77 16.29
CA ASN A 122 -4.63 -13.12 16.81
C ASN A 122 -5.73 -12.35 16.08
N ALA A 123 -6.99 -12.48 16.54
CA ALA A 123 -8.12 -11.81 15.91
C ALA A 123 -7.96 -10.25 15.79
N ASN A 124 -7.16 -9.65 16.66
CA ASN A 124 -6.99 -8.20 16.76
C ASN A 124 -5.57 -7.72 16.43
N THR A 125 -4.61 -8.62 16.32
CA THR A 125 -3.19 -8.29 16.07
C THR A 125 -2.66 -9.03 14.86
N ILE A 126 -1.93 -8.28 14.04
CA ILE A 126 -1.24 -8.83 12.88
C ILE A 126 -0.05 -9.65 13.34
N GLY A 127 0.13 -10.85 12.77
CA GLY A 127 1.32 -11.66 12.95
C GLY A 127 2.39 -11.36 11.90
N TYR A 128 3.60 -11.85 12.15
CA TYR A 128 4.69 -11.81 11.18
C TYR A 128 5.26 -13.24 11.00
N PRO A 129 5.58 -13.70 9.79
CA PRO A 129 5.45 -13.04 8.48
C PRO A 129 4.04 -12.55 8.19
N PHE A 130 3.95 -11.42 7.45
CA PHE A 130 2.66 -10.82 7.13
C PHE A 130 1.83 -11.72 6.23
N ALA A 131 0.52 -11.68 6.44
CA ALA A 131 -0.45 -12.38 5.61
C ALA A 131 -1.55 -11.43 5.16
N ILE A 132 -1.94 -11.53 3.89
CA ILE A 132 -3.08 -10.81 3.34
C ILE A 132 -4.05 -11.82 2.75
N ARG A 133 -5.31 -11.69 3.12
CA ARG A 133 -6.38 -12.54 2.59
C ARG A 133 -6.62 -12.26 1.11
N CYS A 134 -6.70 -13.30 0.29
CA CYS A 134 -7.00 -13.17 -1.14
C CYS A 134 -8.42 -12.65 -1.40
N HIS A 135 -9.37 -12.98 -0.52
CA HIS A 135 -10.73 -12.48 -0.63
C HIS A 135 -10.82 -11.03 -0.15
N GLN A 136 -10.93 -10.12 -1.10
CA GLN A 136 -11.18 -8.69 -0.87
C GLN A 136 -12.57 -8.34 -1.42
N PRO A 137 -13.65 -8.48 -0.63
CA PRO A 137 -15.03 -8.40 -1.11
C PRO A 137 -15.40 -7.02 -1.68
N TYR A 138 -14.65 -5.98 -1.32
CA TYR A 138 -14.89 -4.61 -1.78
C TYR A 138 -14.21 -4.28 -3.10
N VAL A 139 -13.30 -5.11 -3.57
CA VAL A 139 -12.42 -4.78 -4.70
C VAL A 139 -12.42 -5.92 -5.71
N ASP A 140 -13.52 -6.06 -6.44
CA ASP A 140 -13.46 -6.63 -7.79
C ASP A 140 -12.98 -5.53 -8.72
N LEU A 141 -11.69 -5.53 -9.01
CA LEU A 141 -11.05 -4.42 -9.70
C LEU A 141 -11.57 -4.26 -11.14
N SER A 142 -11.88 -5.36 -11.83
CA SER A 142 -12.45 -5.33 -13.17
C SER A 142 -13.83 -4.68 -13.18
N LEU A 143 -14.70 -5.09 -12.25
CA LEU A 143 -16.03 -4.52 -12.09
C LEU A 143 -15.97 -3.05 -11.64
N ALA A 144 -15.02 -2.69 -10.78
CA ALA A 144 -14.83 -1.33 -10.31
C ALA A 144 -14.42 -0.38 -11.46
N VAL A 145 -13.48 -0.82 -12.31
CA VAL A 145 -13.09 -0.08 -13.53
C VAL A 145 -14.27 0.05 -14.50
N SER A 146 -15.02 -1.02 -14.71
CA SER A 146 -16.22 -1.01 -15.57
C SER A 146 -17.29 -0.01 -15.07
N ARG A 147 -17.51 0.07 -13.73
CA ARG A 147 -18.39 1.11 -13.15
C ARG A 147 -17.83 2.51 -13.36
N TYR A 148 -16.53 2.70 -13.14
CA TYR A 148 -15.90 4.00 -13.32
C TYR A 148 -16.02 4.51 -14.76
N LEU A 149 -15.84 3.63 -15.75
CA LEU A 149 -15.96 3.95 -17.16
C LEU A 149 -17.43 4.03 -17.64
N GLY A 150 -18.43 3.68 -16.80
CA GLY A 150 -19.84 3.66 -17.13
C GLY A 150 -20.25 2.50 -18.05
N GLU A 151 -19.45 1.46 -18.13
CA GLU A 151 -19.79 0.21 -18.84
C GLU A 151 -20.83 -0.60 -18.03
N HIS A 152 -20.86 -0.42 -16.71
CA HIS A 152 -21.85 -1.00 -15.81
C HIS A 152 -22.94 0.04 -15.49
N PRO A 153 -24.24 -0.35 -15.45
CA PRO A 153 -25.35 0.59 -15.20
C PRO A 153 -25.21 1.42 -13.92
N ASP A 154 -24.72 0.82 -12.82
CA ASP A 154 -24.49 1.52 -11.55
C ASP A 154 -23.43 2.63 -11.62
N GLY A 155 -22.59 2.59 -12.65
CA GLY A 155 -21.55 3.60 -12.93
C GLY A 155 -22.08 4.83 -13.63
N ARG A 156 -23.34 4.81 -14.09
CA ARG A 156 -23.96 5.92 -14.84
C ARG A 156 -24.84 6.77 -13.95
N LEU A 157 -24.86 8.08 -14.23
CA LEU A 157 -25.69 9.03 -13.49
C LEU A 157 -26.00 10.29 -14.30
N SER A 158 -27.03 10.98 -13.85
CA SER A 158 -27.30 12.38 -14.22
C SER A 158 -27.70 13.15 -12.97
N GLY A 159 -27.44 14.44 -12.94
CA GLY A 159 -27.81 15.28 -11.81
C GLY A 159 -27.10 16.62 -11.78
N ASN A 160 -27.42 17.38 -10.73
CA ASN A 160 -26.89 18.72 -10.50
C ASN A 160 -26.34 18.85 -9.09
N TRP A 161 -25.25 19.59 -8.96
CA TRP A 161 -24.66 19.95 -7.68
C TRP A 161 -23.93 21.30 -7.77
N ASN A 162 -24.30 22.27 -6.95
CA ASN A 162 -23.64 23.58 -6.85
C ASN A 162 -23.30 24.22 -8.21
N GLY A 163 -24.27 24.26 -9.11
CA GLY A 163 -24.12 24.82 -10.47
C GLY A 163 -23.31 23.95 -11.44
N ILE A 164 -23.08 22.69 -11.10
CA ILE A 164 -22.48 21.69 -11.98
C ILE A 164 -23.55 20.71 -12.40
N SER A 165 -23.82 20.61 -13.69
CA SER A 165 -24.75 19.64 -14.29
C SER A 165 -23.94 18.57 -15.00
N VAL A 166 -24.29 17.29 -14.79
CA VAL A 166 -23.61 16.13 -15.39
C VAL A 166 -24.68 15.19 -15.94
N GLY A 167 -24.54 14.84 -17.20
CA GLY A 167 -25.47 13.94 -17.89
C GLY A 167 -26.91 14.48 -17.98
N THR A 168 -27.76 13.72 -18.63
CA THR A 168 -29.20 13.90 -18.66
C THR A 168 -29.90 12.57 -18.39
N PRO A 169 -31.19 12.50 -18.05
CA PRO A 169 -31.89 11.23 -17.86
C PRO A 169 -31.78 10.27 -19.07
N LYS A 170 -31.73 10.83 -20.29
CA LYS A 170 -31.60 10.05 -21.54
C LYS A 170 -30.15 9.71 -21.88
N ASN A 171 -29.21 10.55 -21.45
CA ASN A 171 -27.76 10.36 -21.71
C ASN A 171 -26.96 10.54 -20.41
N GLN A 172 -26.92 9.49 -19.62
CA GLN A 172 -26.22 9.48 -18.33
C GLN A 172 -24.71 9.45 -18.50
N ALA A 173 -24.00 10.24 -17.70
CA ALA A 173 -22.55 10.32 -17.66
C ALA A 173 -21.94 9.16 -16.86
N SER A 174 -20.72 8.77 -17.20
CA SER A 174 -19.90 7.86 -16.39
C SER A 174 -19.31 8.58 -15.16
N LEU A 175 -18.77 7.83 -14.20
CA LEU A 175 -18.02 8.41 -13.08
C LEU A 175 -16.73 9.12 -13.57
N HIS A 176 -16.14 8.64 -14.66
CA HIS A 176 -15.05 9.33 -15.35
C HIS A 176 -15.47 10.74 -15.82
N ASP A 177 -16.61 10.84 -16.53
CA ASP A 177 -17.13 12.11 -17.02
C ASP A 177 -17.48 13.05 -15.87
N VAL A 178 -18.03 12.51 -14.78
CA VAL A 178 -18.31 13.28 -13.56
C VAL A 178 -17.04 13.91 -13.00
N LEU A 179 -15.97 13.11 -12.81
CA LEU A 179 -14.69 13.61 -12.31
C LEU A 179 -14.12 14.72 -13.20
N GLN A 180 -14.09 14.50 -14.50
CA GLN A 180 -13.61 15.48 -15.48
C GLN A 180 -14.44 16.76 -15.47
N THR A 181 -15.76 16.65 -15.47
CA THR A 181 -16.67 17.78 -15.51
C THR A 181 -16.57 18.63 -14.24
N VAL A 182 -16.59 17.99 -13.07
CA VAL A 182 -16.46 18.69 -11.79
C VAL A 182 -15.10 19.39 -11.69
N TYR A 183 -14.01 18.71 -12.04
CA TYR A 183 -12.67 19.30 -12.06
C TYR A 183 -12.61 20.55 -12.95
N LYS A 184 -12.98 20.40 -14.24
CA LYS A 184 -12.96 21.51 -15.21
C LYS A 184 -13.77 22.71 -14.69
N ARG A 185 -14.96 22.44 -14.15
CA ARG A 185 -15.83 23.49 -13.64
C ARG A 185 -15.21 24.21 -12.43
N ARG A 186 -14.58 23.47 -11.50
CA ARG A 186 -13.96 24.07 -10.31
C ARG A 186 -12.70 24.88 -10.64
N VAL A 187 -11.91 24.44 -11.62
CA VAL A 187 -10.78 25.22 -12.15
C VAL A 187 -11.29 26.52 -12.81
N GLN A 188 -12.30 26.43 -13.67
CA GLN A 188 -12.90 27.62 -14.29
C GLN A 188 -13.46 28.63 -13.28
N GLN A 189 -14.02 28.14 -12.17
CA GLN A 189 -14.51 28.97 -11.06
C GLN A 189 -13.38 29.47 -10.14
N LYS A 190 -12.13 29.14 -10.41
CA LYS A 190 -10.95 29.47 -9.56
C LYS A 190 -11.09 28.94 -8.11
N ARG A 191 -11.84 27.85 -7.90
CA ARG A 191 -12.03 27.23 -6.59
C ARG A 191 -10.97 26.22 -6.24
N ILE A 192 -10.32 25.64 -7.25
CA ILE A 192 -9.16 24.77 -7.11
C ILE A 192 -8.09 25.16 -8.12
N SER A 193 -6.83 24.93 -7.74
CA SER A 193 -5.65 25.10 -8.60
C SER A 193 -4.90 23.78 -8.79
N LEU A 194 -5.53 22.66 -8.42
CA LEU A 194 -4.93 21.33 -8.48
C LEU A 194 -4.48 20.99 -9.91
N PRO A 195 -3.23 20.55 -10.11
CA PRO A 195 -2.73 20.16 -11.43
C PRO A 195 -3.54 18.98 -12.01
N SER A 196 -3.83 19.02 -13.32
CA SER A 196 -4.64 17.98 -13.99
C SER A 196 -3.96 16.61 -14.01
N ASN A 197 -2.64 16.54 -13.92
CA ASN A 197 -1.87 15.29 -13.83
C ASN A 197 -2.14 14.51 -12.53
N LEU A 198 -2.81 15.10 -11.53
CA LEU A 198 -3.27 14.44 -10.32
C LEU A 198 -4.67 13.77 -10.45
N LEU A 199 -5.40 14.01 -11.54
CA LEU A 199 -6.71 13.38 -11.74
C LEU A 199 -6.66 11.84 -11.83
N PRO A 200 -5.66 11.21 -12.44
CA PRO A 200 -5.54 9.75 -12.40
C PRO A 200 -5.43 9.18 -10.98
N ASP A 201 -4.87 9.96 -10.03
CA ASP A 201 -4.78 9.52 -8.62
C ASP A 201 -6.16 9.50 -7.99
N LEU A 202 -6.99 10.51 -8.22
CA LEU A 202 -8.38 10.56 -7.77
C LEU A 202 -9.25 9.46 -8.42
N ALA A 203 -9.01 9.18 -9.71
CA ALA A 203 -9.67 8.05 -10.39
C ALA A 203 -9.32 6.70 -9.73
N GLY A 204 -8.04 6.46 -9.48
CA GLY A 204 -7.58 5.26 -8.77
C GLY A 204 -8.15 5.17 -7.35
N MET A 205 -8.19 6.28 -6.62
CA MET A 205 -8.81 6.32 -5.29
C MET A 205 -10.31 5.96 -5.34
N LEU A 206 -11.09 6.51 -6.26
CA LEU A 206 -12.51 6.20 -6.44
C LEU A 206 -12.72 4.69 -6.69
N ILE A 207 -11.86 4.10 -7.52
CA ILE A 207 -11.90 2.67 -7.84
C ILE A 207 -11.61 1.83 -6.59
N ILE A 208 -10.60 2.19 -5.80
CA ILE A 208 -10.17 1.41 -4.62
C ILE A 208 -11.08 1.63 -3.41
N GLU A 209 -11.59 2.84 -3.17
CA GLU A 209 -12.40 3.16 -1.99
C GLU A 209 -13.73 2.39 -1.94
N SER A 210 -14.38 2.24 -3.09
CA SER A 210 -15.71 1.61 -3.12
C SER A 210 -16.01 0.80 -4.37
N GLY A 211 -15.10 0.77 -5.35
CA GLY A 211 -15.43 0.25 -6.68
C GLY A 211 -16.55 1.01 -7.39
N GLY A 212 -16.78 2.28 -7.06
CA GLY A 212 -17.85 3.11 -7.61
C GLY A 212 -19.23 2.81 -7.05
N VAL A 213 -19.35 2.04 -5.97
CA VAL A 213 -20.63 1.68 -5.32
C VAL A 213 -21.17 2.87 -4.53
N ARG A 214 -22.38 3.32 -4.89
CA ARG A 214 -23.01 4.52 -4.31
C ARG A 214 -23.30 4.38 -2.81
N GLU A 215 -23.84 3.25 -2.40
CA GLU A 215 -24.27 2.97 -1.03
C GLU A 215 -23.16 2.37 -0.15
N ALA A 216 -21.93 2.33 -0.64
CA ALA A 216 -20.80 1.79 0.12
C ALA A 216 -20.66 2.49 1.47
N LYS A 217 -20.48 1.68 2.54
CA LYS A 217 -20.30 2.17 3.92
C LYS A 217 -19.25 1.34 4.63
N SER A 218 -18.25 2.01 5.21
CA SER A 218 -17.21 1.35 6.00
C SER A 218 -17.62 1.20 7.47
N LYS A 219 -16.87 0.36 8.21
CA LYS A 219 -17.00 0.24 9.67
C LYS A 219 -16.75 1.58 10.39
N ALA A 220 -15.91 2.45 9.83
CA ALA A 220 -15.64 3.80 10.33
C ALA A 220 -16.68 4.85 9.89
N ASN A 221 -17.84 4.40 9.33
CA ASN A 221 -18.92 5.25 8.84
C ASN A 221 -18.54 6.16 7.66
N ALA A 222 -17.45 5.87 6.95
CA ALA A 222 -17.18 6.49 5.65
C ALA A 222 -18.22 6.02 4.62
N ARG A 223 -18.60 6.87 3.66
CA ARG A 223 -19.79 6.65 2.81
C ARG A 223 -19.51 6.94 1.34
N GLY A 224 -20.19 6.18 0.49
CA GLY A 224 -20.35 6.39 -0.94
C GLY A 224 -19.08 6.11 -1.75
N ILE A 225 -19.08 6.63 -2.98
CA ILE A 225 -18.07 6.27 -3.99
C ILE A 225 -16.63 6.65 -3.63
N LEU A 226 -16.42 7.60 -2.76
CA LEU A 226 -15.09 8.09 -2.32
C LEU A 226 -14.85 7.93 -0.83
N GLN A 227 -15.70 7.11 -0.16
CA GLN A 227 -15.60 6.76 1.26
C GLN A 227 -15.28 7.96 2.18
N LEU A 228 -16.02 9.05 1.98
CA LEU A 228 -15.87 10.25 2.78
C LEU A 228 -16.59 10.11 4.12
N THR A 229 -15.92 10.51 5.20
CA THR A 229 -16.55 10.53 6.51
C THR A 229 -17.61 11.63 6.59
N PRO A 230 -18.64 11.49 7.46
CA PRO A 230 -19.62 12.56 7.67
C PRO A 230 -18.99 13.91 8.04
N THR A 231 -17.88 13.90 8.80
CA THR A 231 -17.12 15.11 9.14
C THR A 231 -16.50 15.75 7.88
N ALA A 232 -15.83 14.97 7.04
CA ALA A 232 -15.24 15.48 5.80
C ALA A 232 -16.31 16.04 4.85
N LEU A 233 -17.46 15.37 4.73
CA LEU A 233 -18.58 15.86 3.92
C LEU A 233 -19.17 17.18 4.49
N LYS A 234 -19.27 17.29 5.83
CA LYS A 234 -19.69 18.52 6.48
C LYS A 234 -18.71 19.67 6.23
N ASP A 235 -17.40 19.41 6.33
CA ASP A 235 -16.34 20.40 6.04
C ASP A 235 -16.44 20.94 4.60
N CYS A 236 -16.86 20.09 3.66
CA CYS A 236 -17.14 20.47 2.27
C CYS A 236 -18.49 21.17 2.07
N GLY A 237 -19.31 21.36 3.10
CA GLY A 237 -20.66 21.91 2.99
C GLY A 237 -21.69 20.97 2.39
N VAL A 238 -21.46 19.66 2.40
CA VAL A 238 -22.41 18.67 1.91
C VAL A 238 -23.41 18.32 3.03
N PRO A 239 -24.72 18.62 2.88
CA PRO A 239 -25.71 18.34 3.90
C PRO A 239 -25.95 16.82 4.06
N ALA A 240 -26.38 16.41 5.25
CA ALA A 240 -26.46 14.99 5.63
C ALA A 240 -27.35 14.14 4.68
N ASN A 241 -28.43 14.71 4.16
CA ASN A 241 -29.33 14.06 3.20
C ASN A 241 -28.72 13.93 1.78
N LYS A 242 -27.54 14.51 1.54
CA LYS A 242 -26.81 14.45 0.26
C LYS A 242 -25.47 13.70 0.37
N HIS A 243 -25.17 13.05 1.49
CA HIS A 243 -23.92 12.33 1.71
C HIS A 243 -23.64 11.23 0.66
N LEU A 244 -24.67 10.66 0.04
CA LEU A 244 -24.56 9.67 -1.06
C LEU A 244 -24.69 10.29 -2.45
N HIS A 245 -24.73 11.62 -2.56
CA HIS A 245 -24.83 12.30 -3.85
C HIS A 245 -23.48 12.28 -4.55
N ARG A 246 -23.33 11.49 -5.63
CA ARG A 246 -22.05 11.18 -6.27
C ARG A 246 -21.31 12.42 -6.77
N ILE A 247 -21.98 13.39 -7.39
CA ILE A 247 -21.34 14.63 -7.84
C ILE A 247 -20.83 15.45 -6.65
N ALA A 248 -21.59 15.53 -5.55
CA ALA A 248 -21.16 16.21 -4.34
C ALA A 248 -19.93 15.57 -3.71
N GLN A 249 -19.85 14.23 -3.74
CA GLN A 249 -18.67 13.52 -3.23
C GLN A 249 -17.42 13.78 -4.07
N VAL A 250 -17.55 13.79 -5.40
CA VAL A 250 -16.43 14.13 -6.29
C VAL A 250 -15.97 15.58 -6.05
N ASP A 251 -16.91 16.50 -5.90
CA ASP A 251 -16.62 17.90 -5.59
C ASP A 251 -15.88 18.06 -4.26
N CYS A 252 -16.37 17.37 -3.22
CA CYS A 252 -15.73 17.35 -1.90
C CYS A 252 -14.33 16.72 -1.95
N ALA A 253 -14.15 15.60 -2.64
CA ALA A 253 -12.87 14.92 -2.77
C ALA A 253 -11.82 15.80 -3.47
N LEU A 254 -12.20 16.51 -4.54
CA LEU A 254 -11.33 17.47 -5.22
C LEU A 254 -10.91 18.60 -4.27
N TRP A 255 -11.84 19.14 -3.49
CA TRP A 255 -11.54 20.17 -2.49
C TRP A 255 -10.60 19.66 -1.39
N LEU A 256 -10.83 18.45 -0.87
CA LEU A 256 -9.96 17.83 0.13
C LEU A 256 -8.56 17.58 -0.42
N PHE A 257 -8.48 17.13 -1.66
CA PHE A 257 -7.20 16.86 -2.32
C PHE A 257 -6.40 18.14 -2.57
N GLU A 258 -7.06 19.21 -3.00
CA GLU A 258 -6.49 20.57 -3.09
C GLU A 258 -5.99 21.06 -1.73
N ARG A 259 -6.79 20.92 -0.68
CA ARG A 259 -6.40 21.28 0.68
C ARG A 259 -5.16 20.53 1.15
N ASN A 260 -5.12 19.21 0.89
CA ASN A 260 -3.99 18.37 1.23
C ASN A 260 -2.74 18.78 0.43
N HIS A 261 -2.91 19.07 -0.86
CA HIS A 261 -1.85 19.57 -1.73
C HIS A 261 -1.22 20.86 -1.17
N ARG A 262 -2.02 21.85 -0.86
CA ARG A 262 -1.53 23.14 -0.30
C ARG A 262 -0.79 22.96 1.04
N MET A 263 -1.25 22.03 1.87
CA MET A 263 -0.63 21.76 3.18
C MET A 263 0.71 21.03 3.04
N LEU A 264 0.80 20.08 2.11
CA LEU A 264 1.96 19.20 2.03
C LEU A 264 3.06 19.71 1.12
N GLN A 265 2.72 20.43 0.04
CA GLN A 265 3.69 20.84 -0.97
C GLN A 265 4.90 21.61 -0.38
N PRO A 266 4.73 22.63 0.49
CA PRO A 266 5.88 23.37 1.01
C PRO A 266 6.83 22.50 1.85
N VAL A 267 6.28 21.68 2.75
CA VAL A 267 7.08 20.80 3.62
C VAL A 267 7.71 19.64 2.86
N PHE A 268 7.05 19.18 1.80
CA PHE A 268 7.59 18.18 0.89
C PHE A 268 8.78 18.74 0.10
N LEU A 269 8.65 19.93 -0.49
CA LEU A 269 9.72 20.57 -1.23
C LEU A 269 10.93 20.93 -0.35
N ALA A 270 10.69 21.30 0.90
CA ALA A 270 11.76 21.52 1.86
C ALA A 270 12.59 20.22 2.13
N ARG A 271 11.97 19.06 2.08
CA ARG A 271 12.62 17.76 2.34
C ARG A 271 13.18 17.12 1.06
N PHE A 272 12.41 17.14 -0.04
CA PHE A 272 12.68 16.37 -1.25
C PHE A 272 12.82 17.25 -2.52
N GLY A 273 12.91 18.58 -2.38
CA GLY A 273 12.98 19.49 -3.52
C GLY A 273 14.21 19.29 -4.41
N HIS A 274 15.30 18.73 -3.87
CA HIS A 274 16.55 18.44 -4.59
C HIS A 274 16.49 17.16 -5.45
N LEU A 275 15.47 16.32 -5.30
CA LEU A 275 15.35 15.10 -6.11
C LEU A 275 15.15 15.44 -7.60
N PRO A 276 15.58 14.55 -8.52
CA PRO A 276 15.24 14.65 -9.94
C PRO A 276 13.72 14.81 -10.11
N GLU A 277 13.31 15.66 -11.04
CA GLU A 277 11.92 16.10 -11.19
C GLU A 277 10.92 14.95 -11.25
N GLU A 278 11.17 13.96 -12.12
CA GLU A 278 10.29 12.81 -12.27
C GLU A 278 10.13 12.02 -10.96
N LYS A 279 11.24 11.71 -10.28
CA LYS A 279 11.23 11.00 -8.99
C LYS A 279 10.52 11.82 -7.93
N ARG A 280 10.81 13.12 -7.86
CA ARG A 280 10.18 14.06 -6.92
C ARG A 280 8.67 14.10 -7.10
N GLU A 281 8.18 14.19 -8.33
CA GLU A 281 6.77 14.18 -8.64
C GLU A 281 6.12 12.85 -8.23
N GLN A 282 6.74 11.72 -8.54
CA GLN A 282 6.22 10.40 -8.18
C GLN A 282 6.14 10.21 -6.66
N VAL A 283 7.18 10.57 -5.89
CA VAL A 283 7.15 10.51 -4.41
C VAL A 283 6.04 11.40 -3.88
N TYR A 284 5.93 12.63 -4.39
CA TYR A 284 4.90 13.57 -3.97
C TYR A 284 3.48 13.04 -4.17
N ARG A 285 3.19 12.49 -5.34
CA ARG A 285 1.88 11.90 -5.66
C ARG A 285 1.52 10.76 -4.71
N LEU A 286 2.46 9.86 -4.42
CA LEU A 286 2.24 8.76 -3.48
C LEU A 286 1.95 9.27 -2.05
N LEU A 287 2.65 10.30 -1.59
CA LEU A 287 2.40 10.93 -0.29
C LEU A 287 1.06 11.68 -0.26
N LEU A 288 0.65 12.28 -1.35
CA LEU A 288 -0.64 12.97 -1.46
C LEU A 288 -1.81 11.96 -1.43
N ILE A 289 -1.66 10.82 -2.10
CA ILE A 289 -2.58 9.67 -1.99
C ILE A 289 -2.66 9.19 -0.53
N GLN A 290 -1.50 9.01 0.10
CA GLN A 290 -1.44 8.60 1.51
C GLN A 290 -2.12 9.60 2.44
N ALA A 291 -2.06 10.91 2.13
CA ALA A 291 -2.73 11.96 2.88
C ALA A 291 -4.25 11.91 2.76
N TYR A 292 -4.78 11.45 1.65
CA TYR A 292 -6.22 11.22 1.52
C TYR A 292 -6.69 10.11 2.46
N HIS A 293 -5.98 8.98 2.47
CA HIS A 293 -6.29 7.82 3.31
C HIS A 293 -6.07 8.09 4.81
N GLY A 294 -4.88 8.56 5.15
CA GLY A 294 -4.44 8.70 6.54
C GLY A 294 -4.68 10.07 7.17
N GLY A 295 -5.01 11.08 6.35
CA GLY A 295 -5.08 12.48 6.73
C GLY A 295 -3.74 13.23 6.52
N PRO A 296 -3.80 14.50 6.07
CA PRO A 296 -2.61 15.27 5.71
C PRO A 296 -1.71 15.58 6.92
N GLY A 297 -2.25 15.70 8.11
CA GLY A 297 -1.46 15.92 9.33
C GLY A 297 -0.48 14.79 9.62
N ARG A 298 -0.91 13.52 9.40
CA ARG A 298 -0.03 12.36 9.58
C ARG A 298 1.10 12.33 8.56
N VAL A 299 0.80 12.60 7.30
CA VAL A 299 1.83 12.66 6.24
C VAL A 299 2.77 13.83 6.47
N ARG A 300 2.25 14.98 6.92
CA ARG A 300 3.09 16.11 7.32
C ARG A 300 4.07 15.72 8.42
N SER A 301 3.63 14.98 9.45
CA SER A 301 4.51 14.50 10.53
C SER A 301 5.64 13.61 9.99
N LEU A 302 5.39 12.76 8.97
CA LEU A 302 6.45 11.98 8.32
C LEU A 302 7.53 12.84 7.66
N LEU A 303 7.27 14.12 7.41
CA LEU A 303 8.18 15.06 6.76
C LEU A 303 8.87 16.01 7.75
N THR A 304 8.22 16.33 8.87
CA THR A 304 8.60 17.46 9.74
C THR A 304 8.79 17.13 11.21
N ASP A 305 8.19 16.04 11.72
CA ASP A 305 8.32 15.66 13.13
C ASP A 305 9.72 15.11 13.41
N GLU A 306 10.26 15.40 14.58
CA GLU A 306 11.64 15.02 14.95
C GLU A 306 11.87 13.51 14.89
N GLU A 307 10.91 12.71 15.32
CA GLU A 307 11.04 11.25 15.33
C GLU A 307 10.51 10.61 14.05
N PHE A 308 9.31 11.00 13.60
CA PHE A 308 8.66 10.36 12.46
C PHE A 308 9.31 10.71 11.11
N SER A 309 10.06 11.81 11.03
CA SER A 309 10.74 12.21 9.79
C SER A 309 12.13 11.59 9.60
N LYS A 310 12.63 10.81 10.55
CA LYS A 310 13.94 10.13 10.41
C LYS A 310 14.04 9.27 9.14
N PRO A 311 13.06 8.43 8.78
CA PRO A 311 13.08 7.71 7.50
C PRO A 311 13.10 8.66 6.30
N ALA A 312 12.31 9.74 6.31
CA ALA A 312 12.29 10.73 5.23
C ALA A 312 13.65 11.40 5.04
N ALA A 313 14.34 11.75 6.14
CA ALA A 313 15.68 12.32 6.08
C ALA A 313 16.68 11.34 5.46
N TYR A 314 16.65 10.08 5.87
CA TYR A 314 17.48 9.05 5.29
C TYR A 314 17.25 8.85 3.79
N PHE A 315 15.98 8.69 3.38
CA PHE A 315 15.64 8.50 1.98
C PHE A 315 15.95 9.73 1.11
N ALA A 316 15.82 10.94 1.66
CA ALA A 316 16.21 12.15 0.95
C ALA A 316 17.74 12.18 0.68
N ALA A 317 18.55 11.79 1.67
CA ALA A 317 20.00 11.74 1.54
C ALA A 317 20.50 10.61 0.62
N HIS A 318 19.75 9.50 0.52
CA HIS A 318 20.16 8.31 -0.24
C HIS A 318 19.21 8.01 -1.39
N HIS A 319 18.51 9.01 -1.91
CA HIS A 319 17.41 8.86 -2.86
C HIS A 319 17.78 8.10 -4.13
N GLU A 320 19.04 8.10 -4.55
CA GLU A 320 19.52 7.39 -5.74
C GLU A 320 19.36 5.88 -5.64
N GLN A 321 19.45 5.34 -4.42
CA GLN A 321 19.36 3.90 -4.13
C GLN A 321 17.92 3.37 -4.11
N PHE A 322 16.91 4.25 -4.13
CA PHE A 322 15.52 3.88 -3.92
C PHE A 322 14.65 4.36 -5.07
N SER A 323 13.65 3.56 -5.43
CA SER A 323 12.55 4.02 -6.27
C SER A 323 11.68 5.04 -5.53
N ALA A 324 10.88 5.81 -6.26
CA ALA A 324 9.90 6.71 -5.65
C ALA A 324 8.89 5.95 -4.75
N GLY A 325 8.54 4.73 -5.17
CA GLY A 325 7.70 3.83 -4.40
C GLY A 325 8.34 3.40 -3.09
N ASP A 326 9.62 3.01 -3.11
CA ASP A 326 10.37 2.62 -1.91
C ASP A 326 10.48 3.75 -0.91
N ILE A 327 10.71 4.99 -1.38
CA ILE A 327 10.75 6.18 -0.52
C ILE A 327 9.41 6.39 0.18
N ALA A 328 8.32 6.47 -0.57
CA ALA A 328 6.99 6.71 -0.01
C ALA A 328 6.53 5.58 0.91
N PHE A 329 6.74 4.32 0.49
CA PHE A 329 6.43 3.13 1.26
C PHE A 329 7.29 3.05 2.53
N GLY A 330 8.60 3.23 2.41
CA GLY A 330 9.54 3.15 3.54
C GLY A 330 9.23 4.18 4.63
N MET A 331 8.83 5.40 4.27
CA MET A 331 8.39 6.42 5.24
C MET A 331 7.20 5.94 6.08
N VAL A 332 6.23 5.26 5.49
CA VAL A 332 5.08 4.68 6.19
C VAL A 332 5.51 3.44 6.96
N PHE A 333 6.26 2.54 6.34
CA PHE A 333 6.67 1.26 6.90
C PHE A 333 7.43 1.41 8.22
N HIS A 334 8.45 2.26 8.26
CA HIS A 334 9.25 2.48 9.47
C HIS A 334 8.53 3.29 10.56
N ASN A 335 7.32 3.77 10.28
CA ASN A 335 6.43 4.45 11.23
C ASN A 335 5.17 3.64 11.57
N LEU A 336 5.06 2.39 11.14
CA LEU A 336 3.90 1.55 11.45
C LEU A 336 3.71 1.37 12.97
N GLY A 337 2.45 1.39 13.39
CA GLY A 337 2.08 1.37 14.81
C GLY A 337 2.23 2.71 15.53
N ARG A 338 2.86 3.71 14.89
CA ARG A 338 3.00 5.09 15.38
C ARG A 338 2.09 6.02 14.57
N ASN A 339 1.77 7.17 15.15
CA ASN A 339 0.95 8.21 14.48
C ASN A 339 -0.32 7.64 13.81
N ARG A 340 -0.88 6.58 14.37
CA ARG A 340 -2.05 5.83 13.84
C ARG A 340 -1.87 5.30 12.42
N LEU A 341 -0.63 5.11 11.96
CA LEU A 341 -0.36 4.41 10.71
C LEU A 341 -0.57 2.91 10.94
N GLY A 342 -1.54 2.34 10.24
CA GLY A 342 -1.87 0.93 10.30
C GLY A 342 -1.32 0.16 9.11
N PHE A 343 -1.46 -1.17 9.17
CA PHE A 343 -1.00 -2.06 8.10
C PHE A 343 -1.67 -1.76 6.74
N ALA A 344 -2.95 -1.37 6.74
CA ALA A 344 -3.65 -0.96 5.53
C ALA A 344 -2.99 0.25 4.84
N SER A 345 -2.34 1.14 5.60
CA SER A 345 -1.62 2.28 5.04
C SER A 345 -0.43 1.88 4.15
N LEU A 346 0.12 0.68 4.34
CA LEU A 346 1.25 0.18 3.54
C LEU A 346 0.86 -0.11 2.10
N TYR A 347 -0.28 -0.76 1.89
CA TYR A 347 -0.65 -1.21 0.54
C TYR A 347 -1.63 -0.27 -0.17
N TYR A 348 -2.17 0.75 0.49
CA TYR A 348 -3.13 1.66 -0.11
C TYR A 348 -2.61 2.36 -1.38
N THR A 349 -1.37 2.87 -1.34
CA THR A 349 -0.74 3.50 -2.50
C THR A 349 -0.46 2.51 -3.63
N ALA A 350 -0.08 1.28 -3.29
CA ALA A 350 0.11 0.20 -4.25
C ALA A 350 -1.21 -0.16 -4.96
N ASP A 351 -2.30 -0.30 -4.20
CA ASP A 351 -3.62 -0.60 -4.72
C ASP A 351 -4.10 0.45 -5.73
N ILE A 352 -3.91 1.72 -5.42
CA ILE A 352 -4.27 2.83 -6.32
C ILE A 352 -3.45 2.78 -7.60
N ARG A 353 -2.15 2.50 -7.52
CA ARG A 353 -1.31 2.36 -8.72
C ARG A 353 -1.73 1.17 -9.58
N ILE A 354 -2.12 0.05 -8.98
CA ILE A 354 -2.65 -1.11 -9.71
C ILE A 354 -3.97 -0.74 -10.41
N ALA A 355 -4.87 -0.02 -9.73
CA ALA A 355 -6.11 0.46 -10.33
C ALA A 355 -5.87 1.40 -11.52
N GLN A 356 -4.90 2.32 -11.40
CA GLN A 356 -4.48 3.19 -12.49
C GLN A 356 -3.93 2.41 -13.69
N GLN A 357 -3.10 1.41 -13.45
CA GLN A 357 -2.55 0.56 -14.51
C GLN A 357 -3.66 -0.21 -15.24
N MET A 358 -4.61 -0.76 -14.50
CA MET A 358 -5.75 -1.45 -15.11
C MET A 358 -6.65 -0.50 -15.90
N LEU A 359 -6.91 0.70 -15.39
CA LEU A 359 -7.68 1.73 -16.09
C LEU A 359 -6.97 2.14 -17.40
N ALA A 360 -5.67 2.35 -17.36
CA ALA A 360 -4.88 2.70 -18.56
C ALA A 360 -4.92 1.57 -19.61
N SER A 361 -4.75 0.32 -19.20
CA SER A 361 -4.80 -0.84 -20.09
C SER A 361 -6.20 -0.99 -20.74
N ARG A 362 -7.27 -0.73 -19.97
CA ARG A 362 -8.64 -0.78 -20.49
C ARG A 362 -8.92 0.31 -21.52
N ASN A 363 -8.43 1.53 -21.28
CA ASN A 363 -8.57 2.63 -22.22
C ASN A 363 -7.84 2.36 -23.55
N ILE A 364 -6.66 1.79 -23.51
CA ILE A 364 -5.90 1.39 -24.70
C ILE A 364 -6.68 0.30 -25.50
N ALA A 365 -7.22 -0.71 -24.82
CA ALA A 365 -7.99 -1.77 -25.46
C ALA A 365 -9.27 -1.22 -26.13
N ASN A 366 -9.98 -0.28 -25.46
CA ASN A 366 -11.16 0.37 -26.02
C ASN A 366 -10.84 1.21 -27.26
N LEU A 367 -9.71 1.94 -27.27
CA LEU A 367 -9.25 2.70 -28.43
C LEU A 367 -8.91 1.78 -29.61
N ALA A 368 -8.22 0.67 -29.37
CA ALA A 368 -7.88 -0.30 -30.41
C ALA A 368 -9.12 -0.94 -31.03
N SER A 369 -10.11 -1.29 -30.21
CA SER A 369 -11.40 -1.87 -30.72
C SER A 369 -12.19 -0.88 -31.57
N LEU A 370 -12.20 0.42 -31.21
CA LEU A 370 -12.84 1.48 -32.00
C LEU A 370 -12.15 1.66 -33.37
N GLN A 371 -10.83 1.63 -33.41
CA GLN A 371 -10.08 1.73 -34.67
C GLN A 371 -10.36 0.53 -35.58
N GLN A 372 -10.44 -0.70 -35.06
CA GLN A 372 -10.79 -1.88 -35.84
C GLN A 372 -12.23 -1.82 -36.39
N SER A 373 -13.18 -1.34 -35.58
CA SER A 373 -14.58 -1.19 -36.04
C SER A 373 -14.72 -0.15 -37.15
N HIS A 374 -13.97 0.95 -37.09
CA HIS A 374 -13.96 1.97 -38.15
C HIS A 374 -13.33 1.44 -39.46
N LEU A 375 -12.31 0.60 -39.36
CA LEU A 375 -11.71 -0.04 -40.54
C LEU A 375 -12.65 -1.05 -41.20
N LEU A 376 -13.46 -1.77 -40.43
CA LEU A 376 -14.45 -2.75 -40.96
C LEU A 376 -15.72 -2.06 -41.51
N THR A 377 -16.05 -0.84 -41.12
CA THR A 377 -17.17 -0.07 -41.65
C THR A 377 -16.82 0.79 -42.87
N SER A 378 -15.53 0.87 -43.22
CA SER A 378 -15.01 1.60 -44.39
C SER A 378 -14.63 0.68 -45.56
N LEU A 379 -14.89 -0.62 -45.45
CA LEU A 379 -14.81 -1.65 -46.51
C LEU A 379 -16.23 -2.04 -46.92
#